data_afc9f6fc5ded1709c3694582bc421aac
#
_entry.id   afc9f6fc5ded1709c3694582bc421aac
#
_cell.length_a   1.000
_cell.length_b   1.000
_cell.length_c   1.000
_cell.angle_alpha   90.00
_cell.angle_beta   90.00
_cell.angle_gamma   90.00
#
_symmetry.space_group_name_H-M   'P 1'
#
loop_
_entity.id
_entity.type
_entity.pdbx_description
1 polymer ?
#
loop_
_entity_poly.entity_id
_entity_poly.type
_entity_poly.pdbx_seq_one_letter_code
_entity_poly.pdbx_strand_id
1 'polypeptide(L)'
;MVTLQSNDFRNKEGSSKTKKRKISFLSIFVVVIFFIYTMRLFSMQVISGSSYRKQSQEISQRTKVLPAKRGEIYDRNATLPIVVNTDSFAIDIIPGEIPTEKYDTVALKLSAMLGIEKSVIDKKIPPSMRRSYTSIEVKSNVTFEQVANIAENLNDLPGISWRLKPMRTYVESIGSLSHI
;
A
#
# COMPACT_ATOMS: atom_id res chain seq x y z
N MET A 1 57.66 55.43 43.67
CA MET A 1 57.65 54.31 42.70
C MET A 1 56.70 53.21 43.16
N VAL A 2 55.42 53.40 43.08
CA VAL A 2 54.40 52.34 43.24
C VAL A 2 53.03 52.94 42.88
N THR A 3 52.58 52.95 41.62
CA THR A 3 51.18 53.20 41.23
C THR A 3 50.85 52.69 39.83
N LEU A 4 51.08 51.38 39.56
CA LEU A 4 50.70 50.77 38.30
C LEU A 4 50.03 49.36 38.40
N GLN A 5 49.39 49.04 39.53
CA GLN A 5 48.84 47.70 39.67
C GLN A 5 47.33 47.60 39.97
N SER A 6 46.60 48.73 39.99
CA SER A 6 45.16 48.70 40.37
C SER A 6 44.18 48.67 39.19
N ASN A 7 44.64 48.90 37.96
CA ASN A 7 43.74 48.97 36.78
C ASN A 7 43.48 47.64 36.09
N ASP A 8 44.26 46.59 36.35
CA ASP A 8 44.17 45.32 35.63
C ASP A 8 43.07 44.39 36.22
N PHE A 9 42.78 44.53 37.49
CA PHE A 9 41.74 43.75 38.15
C PHE A 9 40.30 44.18 37.80
N ARG A 10 40.08 45.47 37.52
CA ARG A 10 38.77 46.03 37.17
C ARG A 10 38.29 45.58 35.78
N ASN A 11 39.20 45.41 34.83
CA ASN A 11 38.89 45.00 33.46
C ASN A 11 38.52 43.50 33.34
N LYS A 12 39.02 42.65 34.24
CA LYS A 12 38.70 41.24 34.24
C LYS A 12 37.30 40.93 34.78
N GLU A 13 36.79 41.70 35.75
CA GLU A 13 35.45 41.51 36.29
C GLU A 13 34.32 41.94 35.35
N GLY A 14 34.53 43.03 34.56
CA GLY A 14 33.55 43.48 33.58
C GLY A 14 33.37 42.49 32.40
N SER A 15 34.48 41.88 31.96
CA SER A 15 34.48 40.90 30.88
C SER A 15 33.79 39.58 31.26
N SER A 16 33.87 39.17 32.53
CA SER A 16 33.23 37.92 33.02
C SER A 16 31.72 38.08 33.16
N LYS A 17 31.23 39.22 33.58
CA LYS A 17 29.79 39.50 33.73
C LYS A 17 29.06 39.58 32.40
N THR A 18 29.68 40.17 31.38
CA THR A 18 29.13 40.23 30.01
C THR A 18 29.11 38.87 29.32
N LYS A 19 30.11 38.02 29.52
CA LYS A 19 30.15 36.67 29.02
C LYS A 19 29.06 35.82 29.68
N LYS A 20 28.89 35.88 30.98
CA LYS A 20 27.83 35.16 31.72
C LYS A 20 26.44 35.58 31.24
N ARG A 21 26.20 36.85 31.01
CA ARG A 21 24.91 37.35 30.48
C ARG A 21 24.63 36.86 29.07
N LYS A 22 25.60 36.79 28.17
CA LYS A 22 25.46 36.25 26.82
C LYS A 22 25.17 34.75 26.83
N ILE A 23 25.86 34.00 27.71
CA ILE A 23 25.64 32.57 27.87
C ILE A 23 24.23 32.30 28.44
N SER A 24 23.79 33.07 29.45
CA SER A 24 22.44 32.95 30.01
C SER A 24 21.36 33.24 28.97
N PHE A 25 21.55 34.27 28.13
CA PHE A 25 20.59 34.56 27.06
C PHE A 25 20.51 33.44 26.03
N LEU A 26 21.67 32.89 25.63
CA LEU A 26 21.72 31.73 24.74
C LEU A 26 21.04 30.51 25.34
N SER A 27 21.25 30.25 26.62
CA SER A 27 20.60 29.13 27.34
C SER A 27 19.08 29.28 27.36
N ILE A 28 18.57 30.47 27.67
CA ILE A 28 17.13 30.75 27.64
C ILE A 28 16.55 30.51 26.23
N PHE A 29 17.26 31.00 25.22
CA PHE A 29 16.83 30.78 23.81
C PHE A 29 16.71 29.31 23.44
N VAL A 30 17.69 28.49 23.84
CA VAL A 30 17.67 27.04 23.61
C VAL A 30 16.50 26.39 24.36
N VAL A 31 16.25 26.78 25.61
CA VAL A 31 15.12 26.25 26.38
C VAL A 31 13.78 26.61 25.74
N VAL A 32 13.63 27.83 25.23
CA VAL A 32 12.40 28.26 24.54
C VAL A 32 12.17 27.44 23.27
N ILE A 33 13.21 27.23 22.46
CA ILE A 33 13.10 26.38 21.27
C ILE A 33 12.69 24.97 21.65
N PHE A 34 13.34 24.39 22.67
CA PHE A 34 13.03 23.04 23.14
C PHE A 34 11.57 22.92 23.63
N PHE A 35 11.07 23.94 24.31
CA PHE A 35 9.69 24.00 24.76
C PHE A 35 8.70 24.04 23.59
N ILE A 36 8.98 24.81 22.55
CA ILE A 36 8.16 24.87 21.33
C ILE A 36 8.10 23.50 20.65
N TYR A 37 9.26 22.82 20.50
CA TYR A 37 9.28 21.47 19.93
C TYR A 37 8.53 20.44 20.77
N THR A 38 8.68 20.50 22.07
CA THR A 38 7.96 19.60 23.00
C THR A 38 6.44 19.80 22.89
N MET A 39 6.00 21.06 22.83
CA MET A 39 4.59 21.39 22.66
C MET A 39 4.04 20.91 21.31
N ARG A 40 4.85 21.02 20.26
CA ARG A 40 4.52 20.50 18.94
C ARG A 40 4.39 18.97 18.92
N LEU A 41 5.33 18.28 19.53
CA LEU A 41 5.30 16.81 19.66
C LEU A 41 4.09 16.36 20.47
N PHE A 42 3.80 17.02 21.58
CA PHE A 42 2.61 16.74 22.38
C PHE A 42 1.32 16.89 21.57
N SER A 43 1.19 17.98 20.82
CA SER A 43 0.05 18.18 19.93
C SER A 43 -0.11 17.08 18.88
N MET A 44 0.98 16.65 18.24
CA MET A 44 0.94 15.57 17.26
C MET A 44 0.63 14.21 17.88
N GLN A 45 1.18 13.91 19.06
CA GLN A 45 1.03 12.59 19.69
C GLN A 45 -0.29 12.44 20.44
N VAL A 46 -0.72 13.47 21.15
CA VAL A 46 -1.90 13.41 22.03
C VAL A 46 -3.16 13.90 21.30
N ILE A 47 -3.11 15.06 20.68
CA ILE A 47 -4.30 15.66 20.05
C ILE A 47 -4.61 15.00 18.71
N SER A 48 -3.61 14.85 17.87
CA SER A 48 -3.76 14.29 16.51
C SER A 48 -3.42 12.80 16.41
N GLY A 49 -2.97 12.17 17.48
CA GLY A 49 -2.47 10.80 17.49
C GLY A 49 -3.51 9.76 17.05
N SER A 50 -4.79 9.95 17.43
CA SER A 50 -5.88 9.07 16.97
C SER A 50 -6.12 9.17 15.47
N SER A 51 -6.05 10.37 14.91
CA SER A 51 -6.21 10.60 13.47
C SER A 51 -5.07 9.98 12.67
N TYR A 52 -3.82 10.18 13.10
CA TYR A 52 -2.66 9.57 12.45
C TYR A 52 -2.65 8.03 12.56
N ARG A 53 -3.10 7.50 13.70
CA ARG A 53 -3.23 6.06 13.89
C ARG A 53 -4.28 5.47 12.96
N LYS A 54 -5.43 6.12 12.81
CA LYS A 54 -6.50 5.72 11.89
C LYS A 54 -6.03 5.77 10.44
N GLN A 55 -5.36 6.84 10.04
CA GLN A 55 -4.79 6.99 8.71
C GLN A 55 -3.70 5.94 8.39
N SER A 56 -2.85 5.61 9.37
CA SER A 56 -1.86 4.54 9.24
C SER A 56 -2.51 3.16 9.09
N GLN A 57 -3.58 2.89 9.84
CA GLN A 57 -4.34 1.64 9.71
C GLN A 57 -5.03 1.53 8.36
N GLU A 58 -5.65 2.59 7.87
CA GLU A 58 -6.29 2.61 6.54
C GLU A 58 -5.28 2.35 5.39
N ILE A 59 -4.07 2.89 5.52
CA ILE A 59 -2.99 2.66 4.53
C ILE A 59 -2.40 1.26 4.66
N SER A 60 -2.25 0.74 5.89
CA SER A 60 -1.64 -0.57 6.16
C SER A 60 -2.60 -1.75 5.97
N GLN A 61 -3.90 -1.53 6.13
CA GLN A 61 -4.91 -2.57 5.96
C GLN A 61 -5.40 -2.60 4.52
N ARG A 62 -4.90 -3.57 3.76
CA ARG A 62 -5.49 -3.91 2.46
C ARG A 62 -6.71 -4.77 2.70
N THR A 63 -7.91 -4.20 2.62
CA THR A 63 -9.16 -4.96 2.69
C THR A 63 -9.31 -5.76 1.40
N LYS A 64 -9.06 -7.05 1.45
CA LYS A 64 -9.35 -7.96 0.35
C LYS A 64 -10.76 -8.51 0.52
N VAL A 65 -11.69 -8.04 -0.28
CA VAL A 65 -13.05 -8.58 -0.32
C VAL A 65 -13.01 -9.95 -0.97
N LEU A 66 -13.29 -10.98 -0.19
CA LEU A 66 -13.47 -12.35 -0.70
C LEU A 66 -14.96 -12.52 -1.01
N PRO A 67 -15.35 -12.66 -2.28
CA PRO A 67 -16.75 -12.94 -2.62
C PRO A 67 -17.14 -14.30 -2.08
N ALA A 68 -18.28 -14.37 -1.41
CA ALA A 68 -18.84 -15.64 -0.95
C ALA A 68 -19.23 -16.52 -2.13
N LYS A 69 -19.11 -17.85 -1.97
CA LYS A 69 -19.64 -18.81 -2.94
C LYS A 69 -21.16 -18.66 -2.96
N ARG A 70 -21.74 -18.60 -4.17
CA ARG A 70 -23.20 -18.60 -4.34
C ARG A 70 -23.74 -20.00 -4.10
N GLY A 71 -25.00 -20.13 -3.67
CA GLY A 71 -25.67 -21.40 -3.53
C GLY A 71 -25.73 -22.17 -4.86
N GLU A 72 -25.61 -23.48 -4.81
CA GLU A 72 -25.82 -24.37 -5.93
C GLU A 72 -27.31 -24.55 -6.20
N ILE A 73 -27.70 -24.85 -7.42
CA ILE A 73 -29.08 -25.06 -7.80
C ILE A 73 -29.23 -26.51 -8.22
N TYR A 74 -30.16 -27.17 -7.59
CA TYR A 74 -30.49 -28.55 -7.88
C TYR A 74 -31.88 -28.68 -8.51
N ASP A 75 -32.13 -29.82 -9.12
CA ASP A 75 -33.44 -30.25 -9.57
C ASP A 75 -34.43 -30.35 -8.40
N ARG A 76 -35.72 -30.46 -8.72
CA ARG A 76 -36.86 -30.66 -7.79
C ARG A 76 -36.61 -31.76 -6.75
N ASN A 77 -35.93 -32.84 -7.15
CA ASN A 77 -35.66 -34.00 -6.30
C ASN A 77 -34.31 -33.88 -5.58
N ALA A 78 -33.57 -32.80 -5.75
CA ALA A 78 -32.21 -32.55 -5.25
C ALA A 78 -31.19 -33.65 -5.65
N THR A 79 -31.44 -34.37 -6.74
CA THR A 79 -30.58 -35.45 -7.24
C THR A 79 -29.61 -34.98 -8.32
N LEU A 80 -30.03 -34.04 -9.15
CA LEU A 80 -29.23 -33.55 -10.26
C LEU A 80 -28.87 -32.07 -10.04
N PRO A 81 -27.58 -31.72 -9.98
CA PRO A 81 -27.17 -30.33 -9.92
C PRO A 81 -27.40 -29.68 -11.28
N ILE A 82 -28.12 -28.56 -11.32
CA ILE A 82 -28.34 -27.72 -12.50
C ILE A 82 -27.23 -26.68 -12.65
N VAL A 83 -26.85 -26.07 -11.53
CA VAL A 83 -25.79 -25.07 -11.46
C VAL A 83 -24.88 -25.40 -10.30
N VAL A 84 -23.63 -25.61 -10.59
CA VAL A 84 -22.58 -25.89 -9.62
C VAL A 84 -21.55 -24.76 -9.57
N ASN A 85 -20.86 -24.62 -8.44
CA ASN A 85 -19.73 -23.74 -8.33
C ASN A 85 -18.46 -24.52 -8.72
N THR A 86 -17.77 -24.06 -9.74
CA THR A 86 -16.45 -24.56 -10.11
C THR A 86 -15.40 -23.63 -9.57
N ASP A 87 -14.40 -24.15 -8.89
CA ASP A 87 -13.28 -23.36 -8.41
C ASP A 87 -12.45 -22.87 -9.62
N SER A 88 -12.30 -21.57 -9.71
CA SER A 88 -11.56 -20.87 -10.73
C SER A 88 -10.71 -19.81 -10.08
N PHE A 89 -9.73 -19.29 -10.81
CA PHE A 89 -8.82 -18.27 -10.32
C PHE A 89 -9.00 -16.96 -11.11
N ALA A 90 -8.71 -15.88 -10.44
CA ALA A 90 -8.55 -14.57 -11.07
C ALA A 90 -7.14 -14.07 -10.83
N ILE A 91 -6.57 -13.44 -11.84
CA ILE A 91 -5.27 -12.77 -11.77
C ILE A 91 -5.50 -11.28 -11.61
N ASP A 92 -4.90 -10.76 -10.57
CA ASP A 92 -4.94 -9.36 -10.20
C ASP A 92 -3.55 -8.73 -10.39
N ILE A 93 -3.53 -7.48 -10.80
CA ILE A 93 -2.33 -6.63 -10.90
C ILE A 93 -2.44 -5.48 -9.89
N ILE A 94 -1.34 -5.17 -9.22
CA ILE A 94 -1.16 -3.98 -8.38
C ILE A 94 -0.13 -3.09 -9.08
N PRO A 95 -0.56 -2.11 -9.88
CA PRO A 95 0.36 -1.38 -10.76
C PRO A 95 1.45 -0.61 -10.01
N GLY A 96 1.14 -0.10 -8.80
CA GLY A 96 2.09 0.64 -7.97
C GLY A 96 3.26 -0.20 -7.42
N GLU A 97 3.16 -1.53 -7.45
CA GLU A 97 4.25 -2.45 -7.08
C GLU A 97 5.19 -2.76 -8.26
N ILE A 98 4.80 -2.39 -9.46
CA ILE A 98 5.60 -2.60 -10.67
C ILE A 98 6.46 -1.36 -10.93
N PRO A 99 7.80 -1.48 -11.00
CA PRO A 99 8.65 -0.37 -11.42
C PRO A 99 8.22 0.15 -12.78
N THR A 100 8.11 1.46 -12.94
CA THR A 100 7.58 2.10 -14.17
C THR A 100 8.32 1.65 -15.43
N GLU A 101 9.63 1.42 -15.32
CA GLU A 101 10.48 0.97 -16.43
C GLU A 101 10.20 -0.49 -16.85
N LYS A 102 9.72 -1.30 -15.93
CA LYS A 102 9.46 -2.74 -16.15
C LYS A 102 8.00 -3.03 -16.53
N TYR A 103 7.12 -2.03 -16.45
CA TYR A 103 5.69 -2.24 -16.67
C TYR A 103 5.40 -2.91 -18.02
N ASP A 104 5.98 -2.40 -19.10
CA ASP A 104 5.75 -2.96 -20.43
C ASP A 104 6.25 -4.40 -20.58
N THR A 105 7.37 -4.73 -19.96
CA THR A 105 7.93 -6.08 -19.94
C THR A 105 7.04 -7.04 -19.15
N VAL A 106 6.56 -6.62 -17.97
CA VAL A 106 5.66 -7.41 -17.13
C VAL A 106 4.32 -7.63 -17.84
N ALA A 107 3.74 -6.57 -18.42
CA ALA A 107 2.49 -6.65 -19.15
C ALA A 107 2.59 -7.61 -20.35
N LEU A 108 3.72 -7.60 -21.07
CA LEU A 108 3.96 -8.46 -22.22
C LEU A 108 4.14 -9.94 -21.81
N LYS A 109 4.91 -10.21 -20.76
CA LYS A 109 5.05 -11.56 -20.19
C LYS A 109 3.70 -12.09 -19.70
N LEU A 110 2.96 -11.28 -18.96
CA LEU A 110 1.65 -11.66 -18.44
C LEU A 110 0.64 -11.93 -19.56
N SER A 111 0.63 -11.11 -20.63
CA SER A 111 -0.23 -11.30 -21.80
C SER A 111 0.02 -12.64 -22.47
N ALA A 112 1.31 -13.01 -22.63
CA ALA A 112 1.70 -14.29 -23.21
C ALA A 112 1.26 -15.48 -22.35
N MET A 113 1.45 -15.42 -21.02
CA MET A 113 1.07 -16.49 -20.10
C MET A 113 -0.46 -16.67 -19.99
N LEU A 114 -1.21 -15.56 -20.05
CA LEU A 114 -2.66 -15.59 -19.97
C LEU A 114 -3.36 -15.80 -21.31
N GLY A 115 -2.64 -15.72 -22.42
CA GLY A 115 -3.23 -15.79 -23.76
C GLY A 115 -4.19 -14.62 -24.03
N ILE A 116 -3.87 -13.43 -23.54
CA ILE A 116 -4.65 -12.21 -23.76
C ILE A 116 -3.78 -11.17 -24.45
N GLU A 117 -4.38 -10.27 -25.21
CA GLU A 117 -3.66 -9.20 -25.85
C GLU A 117 -3.22 -8.14 -24.83
N LYS A 118 -1.98 -7.60 -24.98
CA LYS A 118 -1.46 -6.52 -24.12
C LYS A 118 -2.40 -5.32 -24.07
N SER A 119 -3.05 -4.98 -25.18
CA SER A 119 -4.01 -3.89 -25.29
C SER A 119 -5.15 -3.99 -24.28
N VAL A 120 -5.57 -5.21 -23.91
CA VAL A 120 -6.61 -5.45 -22.90
C VAL A 120 -6.10 -5.08 -21.51
N ILE A 121 -4.84 -5.38 -21.21
CA ILE A 121 -4.20 -5.00 -19.95
C ILE A 121 -4.07 -3.48 -19.87
N ASP A 122 -3.58 -2.85 -20.92
CA ASP A 122 -3.38 -1.40 -20.97
C ASP A 122 -4.70 -0.61 -20.88
N LYS A 123 -5.79 -1.15 -21.42
CA LYS A 123 -7.13 -0.55 -21.26
C LYS A 123 -7.63 -0.61 -19.81
N LYS A 124 -7.33 -1.70 -19.10
CA LYS A 124 -7.71 -1.84 -17.68
C LYS A 124 -6.83 -1.00 -16.76
N ILE A 125 -5.58 -0.75 -17.15
CA ILE A 125 -4.58 -0.02 -16.37
C ILE A 125 -4.08 1.18 -17.18
N PRO A 126 -4.89 2.25 -17.29
CA PRO A 126 -4.47 3.46 -17.98
C PRO A 126 -3.27 4.10 -17.28
N PRO A 127 -2.48 4.95 -17.95
CA PRO A 127 -1.28 5.59 -17.38
C PRO A 127 -1.51 6.31 -16.05
N SER A 128 -2.72 6.85 -15.84
CA SER A 128 -3.11 7.51 -14.60
C SER A 128 -3.19 6.55 -13.40
N MET A 129 -3.45 5.27 -13.63
CA MET A 129 -3.57 4.24 -12.59
C MET A 129 -2.27 3.47 -12.35
N ARG A 130 -1.21 3.70 -13.14
CA ARG A 130 0.07 2.97 -12.99
C ARG A 130 0.76 3.16 -11.64
N ARG A 131 0.42 4.20 -10.90
CA ARG A 131 0.92 4.45 -9.54
C ARG A 131 -0.05 4.03 -8.44
N SER A 132 -1.18 3.44 -8.80
CA SER A 132 -2.19 2.99 -7.84
C SER A 132 -1.78 1.67 -7.19
N TYR A 133 -1.94 1.59 -5.88
CA TYR A 133 -1.77 0.35 -5.11
C TYR A 133 -3.08 -0.43 -4.98
N THR A 134 -4.09 -0.09 -5.77
CA THR A 134 -5.34 -0.85 -5.84
C THR A 134 -5.16 -2.07 -6.72
N SER A 135 -5.64 -3.21 -6.25
CA SER A 135 -5.66 -4.46 -7.02
C SER A 135 -6.69 -4.37 -8.15
N ILE A 136 -6.26 -4.58 -9.38
CA ILE A 136 -7.09 -4.54 -10.59
C ILE A 136 -7.14 -5.92 -11.20
N GLU A 137 -8.34 -6.48 -11.38
CA GLU A 137 -8.53 -7.79 -12.00
C GLU A 137 -8.25 -7.72 -13.51
N VAL A 138 -7.24 -8.48 -13.94
CA VAL A 138 -6.85 -8.58 -15.35
C VAL A 138 -7.66 -9.65 -16.08
N LYS A 139 -7.69 -10.85 -15.53
CA LYS A 139 -8.39 -12.00 -16.12
C LYS A 139 -9.03 -12.83 -15.02
N SER A 140 -10.26 -13.26 -15.23
CA SER A 140 -10.93 -14.30 -14.46
C SER A 140 -11.01 -15.58 -15.29
N ASN A 141 -11.47 -16.67 -14.66
CA ASN A 141 -11.53 -17.99 -15.26
C ASN A 141 -10.16 -18.49 -15.75
N VAL A 142 -9.17 -18.35 -14.88
CA VAL A 142 -7.81 -18.80 -15.14
C VAL A 142 -7.68 -20.23 -14.62
N THR A 143 -7.09 -21.12 -15.42
CA THR A 143 -6.86 -22.52 -15.05
C THR A 143 -5.75 -22.64 -14.01
N PHE A 144 -5.77 -23.74 -13.25
CA PHE A 144 -4.71 -24.02 -12.27
C PHE A 144 -3.32 -24.06 -12.91
N GLU A 145 -3.22 -24.61 -14.11
CA GLU A 145 -1.96 -24.68 -14.88
C GLU A 145 -1.39 -23.29 -15.19
N GLN A 146 -2.25 -22.37 -15.62
CA GLN A 146 -1.84 -20.97 -15.86
C GLN A 146 -1.40 -20.27 -14.59
N VAL A 147 -2.09 -20.53 -13.46
CA VAL A 147 -1.70 -19.99 -12.16
C VAL A 147 -0.36 -20.55 -11.70
N ALA A 148 -0.13 -21.87 -11.87
CA ALA A 148 1.12 -22.51 -11.51
C ALA A 148 2.31 -21.90 -12.32
N ASN A 149 2.12 -21.69 -13.61
CA ASN A 149 3.13 -21.06 -14.46
C ASN A 149 3.45 -19.62 -14.02
N ILE A 150 2.44 -18.84 -13.64
CA ILE A 150 2.64 -17.49 -13.09
C ILE A 150 3.36 -17.56 -11.74
N ALA A 151 2.99 -18.52 -10.88
CA ALA A 151 3.58 -18.69 -9.56
C ALA A 151 5.08 -19.03 -9.62
N GLU A 152 5.49 -19.85 -10.57
CA GLU A 152 6.90 -20.18 -10.82
C GLU A 152 7.72 -18.96 -11.27
N ASN A 153 7.08 -18.02 -11.95
CA ASN A 153 7.72 -16.83 -12.52
C ASN A 153 7.46 -15.54 -11.74
N LEU A 154 7.01 -15.62 -10.48
CA LEU A 154 6.70 -14.44 -9.67
C LEU A 154 7.84 -13.46 -9.48
N ASN A 155 9.07 -13.94 -9.42
CA ASN A 155 10.26 -13.08 -9.29
C ASN A 155 10.39 -12.09 -10.47
N ASP A 156 9.92 -12.51 -11.63
CA ASP A 156 9.93 -11.71 -12.86
C ASP A 156 8.65 -10.87 -13.05
N LEU A 157 7.64 -11.13 -12.22
CA LEU A 157 6.30 -10.56 -12.32
C LEU A 157 5.90 -9.80 -11.03
N PRO A 158 6.64 -8.74 -10.66
CA PRO A 158 6.30 -7.95 -9.48
C PRO A 158 4.89 -7.36 -9.60
N GLY A 159 4.17 -7.27 -8.48
CA GLY A 159 2.82 -6.69 -8.43
C GLY A 159 1.72 -7.57 -9.00
N ILE A 160 1.99 -8.85 -9.33
CA ILE A 160 0.99 -9.81 -9.77
C ILE A 160 0.60 -10.70 -8.60
N SER A 161 -0.70 -10.94 -8.47
CA SER A 161 -1.27 -11.85 -7.48
C SER A 161 -2.44 -12.61 -8.08
N TRP A 162 -2.79 -13.73 -7.45
CA TRP A 162 -3.98 -14.49 -7.80
C TRP A 162 -4.89 -14.67 -6.59
N ARG A 163 -6.15 -14.92 -6.87
CA ARG A 163 -7.16 -15.24 -5.87
C ARG A 163 -8.14 -16.29 -6.39
N LEU A 164 -8.68 -17.07 -5.46
CA LEU A 164 -9.77 -17.96 -5.76
C LEU A 164 -11.02 -17.13 -6.09
N LYS A 165 -11.64 -17.41 -7.24
CA LYS A 165 -12.87 -16.76 -7.71
C LYS A 165 -13.82 -17.85 -8.21
N PRO A 166 -14.72 -18.37 -7.36
CA PRO A 166 -15.67 -19.38 -7.78
C PRO A 166 -16.52 -18.88 -8.95
N MET A 167 -16.68 -19.72 -9.96
CA MET A 167 -17.53 -19.44 -11.12
C MET A 167 -18.70 -20.42 -11.16
N ARG A 168 -19.82 -19.97 -11.70
CA ARG A 168 -20.96 -20.83 -11.97
C ARG A 168 -20.78 -21.57 -13.27
N THR A 169 -20.94 -22.89 -13.22
CA THR A 169 -20.96 -23.76 -14.40
C THR A 169 -22.33 -24.36 -14.49
N TYR A 170 -22.92 -24.30 -15.68
CA TYR A 170 -24.18 -24.90 -16.00
C TYR A 170 -23.92 -26.27 -16.58
N VAL A 171 -24.65 -27.29 -16.09
CA VAL A 171 -24.51 -28.66 -16.61
C VAL A 171 -25.15 -28.75 -18.00
N GLU A 172 -24.37 -29.11 -19.00
CA GLU A 172 -24.78 -29.12 -20.40
C GLU A 172 -25.99 -30.01 -20.73
N SER A 173 -26.29 -31.00 -19.90
CA SER A 173 -27.44 -31.89 -20.08
C SER A 173 -28.80 -31.21 -19.97
N ILE A 174 -28.85 -30.00 -19.48
CA ILE A 174 -30.08 -29.25 -19.24
C ILE A 174 -30.07 -28.01 -20.16
N GLY A 175 -30.26 -28.26 -21.44
CA GLY A 175 -30.24 -27.24 -22.44
C GLY A 175 -31.09 -26.03 -22.10
N SER A 176 -30.49 -24.82 -22.27
CA SER A 176 -31.23 -23.54 -22.37
C SER A 176 -32.00 -23.05 -21.13
N LEU A 177 -31.48 -23.24 -19.91
CA LEU A 177 -31.98 -22.54 -18.71
C LEU A 177 -31.21 -21.25 -18.44
N SER A 178 -30.70 -20.60 -19.49
CA SER A 178 -29.90 -19.36 -19.37
C SER A 178 -30.66 -18.12 -18.85
N HIS A 179 -31.95 -18.25 -18.65
CA HIS A 179 -32.87 -17.21 -18.17
C HIS A 179 -33.31 -17.36 -16.69
N ILE A 180 -32.74 -18.32 -15.96
CA ILE A 180 -32.93 -18.49 -14.52
C ILE A 180 -31.68 -17.86 -13.76
#